data_ff7877aa7da3f87db2b95c2cc3a94f5b
#
_entry.id   ff7877aa7da3f87db2b95c2cc3a94f5b
#
_cell.length_a   1.000
_cell.length_b   1.000
_cell.length_c   1.000
_cell.angle_alpha   90.00
_cell.angle_beta   90.00
_cell.angle_gamma   90.00
#
_symmetry.space_group_name_H-M   'P 1'
#
loop_
_entity.id
_entity.type
_entity.pdbx_description
1 polymer ?
#
loop_
_entity_poly.entity_id
_entity_poly.type
_entity_poly.pdbx_seq_one_letter_code
_entity_poly.pdbx_strand_id
1 'polypeptide(L)'
;MHANICSYTKAVLEDVMEHDYEGVILTTCCDSIRRLYDTLKSQFPDKFFFLLDIPRKFNDFAVALYERQLKQMLTEYEAFSGKTLDLKRFVSMMQNKAALKKQENTRMSSSAVSEKGNGQKLNIGIMGARCNNEIRQLLVDRGANLLFDLTCTGLARDFSITEDQVLHSYAAALLNQIPCMRMLKAANREHFLDGFTDRLDGIIYHTVKFCDSYSYEYADFRQRLDLPILLVETDSTRQCAGQVRTRVEAFMEELKVKKGLSLTGEKQMIKRKGDTVYTLGIDSGSTSTNAVILDENRQIKAFSVVRTGAKSSQSADAA
;
A
#
# COMPACT_ATOMS: atom_id res chain seq x y z
N MET A 1 7.28 -15.39 18.85
CA MET A 1 7.66 -14.03 18.41
C MET A 1 7.20 -12.97 19.40
N HIS A 2 7.93 -11.84 19.53
CA HIS A 2 7.56 -10.74 20.43
C HIS A 2 6.26 -10.05 19.98
N ALA A 3 5.45 -9.57 20.96
CA ALA A 3 4.15 -8.94 20.66
C ALA A 3 4.26 -7.72 19.73
N ASN A 4 5.34 -6.95 19.84
CA ASN A 4 5.59 -5.71 19.09
C ASN A 4 6.42 -5.90 17.81
N ILE A 5 6.50 -7.11 17.27
CA ILE A 5 7.11 -7.30 15.94
C ILE A 5 6.15 -6.79 14.85
N CYS A 6 6.71 -6.37 13.73
CA CYS A 6 5.96 -5.89 12.56
C CYS A 6 4.80 -6.85 12.19
N SER A 7 3.60 -6.33 12.01
CA SER A 7 2.40 -7.14 11.71
C SER A 7 2.52 -7.90 10.38
N TYR A 8 3.21 -7.33 9.39
CA TYR A 8 3.49 -8.05 8.16
C TYR A 8 4.34 -9.31 8.39
N THR A 9 5.33 -9.23 9.30
CA THR A 9 6.16 -10.39 9.67
C THR A 9 5.34 -11.50 10.34
N LYS A 10 4.35 -11.11 11.17
CA LYS A 10 3.42 -12.08 11.78
C LYS A 10 2.55 -12.75 10.71
N ALA A 11 1.99 -11.95 9.79
CA ALA A 11 1.17 -12.49 8.71
C ALA A 11 1.95 -13.45 7.80
N VAL A 12 3.22 -13.17 7.51
CA VAL A 12 4.08 -14.09 6.73
C VAL A 12 4.35 -15.38 7.51
N LEU A 13 4.58 -15.29 8.82
CA LEU A 13 4.75 -16.49 9.65
C LEU A 13 3.49 -17.37 9.62
N GLU A 14 2.33 -16.76 9.84
CA GLU A 14 1.03 -17.43 9.83
C GLU A 14 0.77 -18.10 8.47
N ASP A 15 1.00 -17.37 7.38
CA ASP A 15 0.86 -17.88 6.00
C ASP A 15 1.77 -19.11 5.73
N VAL A 16 3.02 -19.06 6.20
CA VAL A 16 3.96 -20.20 6.07
C VAL A 16 3.56 -21.39 6.94
N MET A 17 2.89 -21.16 8.07
CA MET A 17 2.39 -22.23 8.94
C MET A 17 1.11 -22.89 8.40
N GLU A 18 0.26 -22.12 7.72
CA GLU A 18 -1.03 -22.58 7.20
C GLU A 18 -0.92 -23.26 5.82
N HIS A 19 0.14 -22.96 5.06
CA HIS A 19 0.31 -23.49 3.71
C HIS A 19 1.53 -24.38 3.58
N ASP A 20 1.44 -25.40 2.75
CA ASP A 20 2.55 -26.33 2.49
C ASP A 20 3.46 -25.80 1.37
N TYR A 21 4.30 -24.80 1.70
CA TYR A 21 5.33 -24.32 0.78
C TYR A 21 6.54 -25.26 0.76
N GLU A 22 7.07 -25.55 -0.42
CA GLU A 22 8.33 -26.29 -0.62
C GLU A 22 9.51 -25.49 -0.02
N GLY A 23 9.45 -24.16 -0.10
CA GLY A 23 10.44 -23.28 0.48
C GLY A 23 10.01 -21.80 0.45
N VAL A 24 10.76 -20.97 1.17
CA VAL A 24 10.50 -19.54 1.28
C VAL A 24 11.79 -18.74 1.12
N ILE A 25 11.77 -17.75 0.25
CA ILE A 25 12.85 -16.79 0.09
C ILE A 25 12.45 -15.51 0.81
N LEU A 26 13.22 -15.13 1.81
CA LEU A 26 13.08 -13.88 2.53
C LEU A 26 14.22 -12.93 2.17
N THR A 27 14.02 -11.64 2.38
CA THR A 27 15.02 -10.62 2.03
C THR A 27 15.54 -9.92 3.28
N THR A 28 16.79 -9.41 3.22
CA THR A 28 17.40 -8.66 4.33
C THR A 28 16.84 -7.23 4.46
N CYS A 29 15.56 -7.03 4.14
CA CYS A 29 14.97 -5.70 4.09
C CYS A 29 14.84 -5.02 5.47
N CYS A 30 14.66 -5.78 6.56
CA CYS A 30 14.61 -5.25 7.94
C CYS A 30 14.89 -6.37 8.96
N ASP A 31 15.13 -5.99 10.22
CA ASP A 31 15.43 -6.95 11.28
C ASP A 31 14.27 -7.89 11.60
N SER A 32 13.03 -7.43 11.51
CA SER A 32 11.86 -8.29 11.70
C SER A 32 11.85 -9.47 10.72
N ILE A 33 12.18 -9.23 9.46
CA ILE A 33 12.24 -10.31 8.45
C ILE A 33 13.47 -11.21 8.66
N ARG A 34 14.60 -10.67 9.12
CA ARG A 34 15.77 -11.49 9.49
C ARG A 34 15.43 -12.45 10.64
N ARG A 35 14.75 -11.94 11.68
CA ARG A 35 14.31 -12.78 12.81
C ARG A 35 13.25 -13.80 12.39
N LEU A 36 12.38 -13.45 11.44
CA LEU A 36 11.44 -14.40 10.85
C LEU A 36 12.18 -15.56 10.16
N TYR A 37 13.19 -15.25 9.35
CA TYR A 37 14.02 -16.25 8.68
C TYR A 37 14.63 -17.24 9.68
N ASP A 38 15.27 -16.73 10.75
CA ASP A 38 15.87 -17.56 11.79
C ASP A 38 14.83 -18.49 12.45
N THR A 39 13.64 -17.95 12.73
CA THR A 39 12.53 -18.70 13.34
C THR A 39 12.03 -19.79 12.40
N LEU A 40 11.75 -19.46 11.14
CA LEU A 40 11.22 -20.43 10.17
C LEU A 40 12.23 -21.54 9.86
N LYS A 41 13.48 -21.18 9.66
CA LYS A 41 14.55 -22.16 9.40
C LYS A 41 14.74 -23.14 10.57
N SER A 42 14.55 -22.66 11.80
CA SER A 42 14.62 -23.52 13.01
C SER A 42 13.38 -24.41 13.16
N GLN A 43 12.20 -23.91 12.80
CA GLN A 43 10.94 -24.66 12.97
C GLN A 43 10.66 -25.68 11.86
N PHE A 44 11.17 -25.42 10.66
CA PHE A 44 10.91 -26.25 9.46
C PHE A 44 12.23 -26.64 8.78
N PRO A 45 13.07 -27.48 9.42
CA PRO A 45 14.40 -27.83 8.91
C PRO A 45 14.38 -28.54 7.55
N ASP A 46 13.28 -29.21 7.22
CA ASP A 46 13.11 -29.99 5.99
C ASP A 46 12.64 -29.14 4.79
N LYS A 47 12.36 -27.85 5.01
CA LYS A 47 11.96 -26.93 3.94
C LYS A 47 13.12 -26.04 3.49
N PHE A 48 13.05 -25.58 2.25
CA PHE A 48 14.05 -24.65 1.73
C PHE A 48 13.84 -23.24 2.26
N PHE A 49 14.82 -22.68 2.94
CA PHE A 49 14.83 -21.26 3.34
C PHE A 49 16.10 -20.58 2.87
N PHE A 50 15.92 -19.46 2.16
CA PHE A 50 17.03 -18.62 1.75
C PHE A 50 16.81 -17.16 2.19
N LEU A 51 17.85 -16.55 2.77
CA LEU A 51 17.84 -15.12 3.12
C LEU A 51 18.62 -14.35 2.07
N LEU A 52 17.91 -13.75 1.11
CA LEU A 52 18.49 -13.00 0.01
C LEU A 52 18.95 -11.62 0.49
N ASP A 53 20.24 -11.37 0.40
CA ASP A 53 20.81 -10.06 0.77
C ASP A 53 20.65 -9.06 -0.38
N ILE A 54 19.89 -7.97 -0.11
CA ILE A 54 19.61 -6.94 -1.10
C ILE A 54 20.54 -5.75 -0.85
N PRO A 55 21.43 -5.39 -1.79
CA PRO A 55 22.22 -4.17 -1.72
C PRO A 55 21.32 -2.92 -1.57
N ARG A 56 21.80 -1.95 -0.76
CA ARG A 56 21.07 -0.69 -0.55
C ARG A 56 21.54 0.45 -1.45
N LYS A 57 22.36 0.14 -2.45
CA LYS A 57 22.89 1.08 -3.45
C LYS A 57 22.65 0.53 -4.85
N PHE A 58 22.63 1.42 -5.83
CA PHE A 58 22.67 1.06 -7.23
C PHE A 58 23.98 1.54 -7.85
N ASN A 59 24.88 0.63 -8.13
CA ASN A 59 26.12 0.78 -8.88
C ASN A 59 26.58 -0.62 -9.36
N ASP A 60 27.59 -0.68 -10.23
CA ASP A 60 28.06 -1.93 -10.81
C ASP A 60 28.51 -2.96 -9.76
N PHE A 61 29.17 -2.51 -8.69
CA PHE A 61 29.57 -3.38 -7.59
C PHE A 61 28.36 -3.99 -6.87
N ALA A 62 27.32 -3.21 -6.62
CA ALA A 62 26.10 -3.69 -5.98
C ALA A 62 25.33 -4.67 -6.90
N VAL A 63 25.32 -4.41 -8.21
CA VAL A 63 24.72 -5.33 -9.20
C VAL A 63 25.47 -6.66 -9.20
N ALA A 64 26.79 -6.66 -9.25
CA ALA A 64 27.61 -7.87 -9.19
C ALA A 64 27.44 -8.65 -7.88
N LEU A 65 27.34 -7.93 -6.75
CA LEU A 65 27.05 -8.54 -5.45
C LEU A 65 25.69 -9.23 -5.44
N TYR A 66 24.66 -8.56 -5.97
CA TYR A 66 23.31 -9.09 -5.99
C TYR A 66 23.17 -10.27 -6.98
N GLU A 67 23.81 -10.20 -8.12
CA GLU A 67 23.93 -11.33 -9.06
C GLU A 67 24.53 -12.57 -8.38
N ARG A 68 25.60 -12.40 -7.60
CA ARG A 68 26.22 -13.49 -6.83
C ARG A 68 25.25 -14.09 -5.81
N GLN A 69 24.47 -13.26 -5.13
CA GLN A 69 23.43 -13.73 -4.19
C GLN A 69 22.31 -14.51 -4.91
N LEU A 70 21.91 -14.07 -6.09
CA LEU A 70 20.91 -14.79 -6.91
C LEU A 70 21.46 -16.14 -7.39
N LYS A 71 22.73 -16.19 -7.83
CA LYS A 71 23.39 -17.45 -8.22
C LYS A 71 23.48 -18.42 -7.05
N GLN A 72 23.88 -17.94 -5.88
CA GLN A 72 23.95 -18.77 -4.68
C GLN A 72 22.57 -19.35 -4.32
N MET A 73 21.54 -18.49 -4.29
CA MET A 73 20.17 -18.91 -4.03
C MET A 73 19.71 -20.01 -4.99
N LEU A 74 19.99 -19.85 -6.29
CA LEU A 74 19.62 -20.84 -7.30
C LEU A 74 20.37 -22.16 -7.10
N THR A 75 21.70 -22.10 -6.87
CA THR A 75 22.51 -23.31 -6.64
C THR A 75 22.03 -24.08 -5.40
N GLU A 76 21.71 -23.40 -4.31
CA GLU A 76 21.20 -24.04 -3.09
C GLU A 76 19.79 -24.63 -3.32
N TYR A 77 18.93 -23.92 -4.06
CA TYR A 77 17.58 -24.43 -4.37
C TYR A 77 17.62 -25.61 -5.35
N GLU A 78 18.48 -25.58 -6.36
CA GLU A 78 18.68 -26.70 -7.29
C GLU A 78 19.19 -27.96 -6.58
N ALA A 79 20.12 -27.77 -5.63
CA ALA A 79 20.62 -28.88 -4.80
C ALA A 79 19.52 -29.45 -3.88
N PHE A 80 18.64 -28.60 -3.35
CA PHE A 80 17.53 -29.01 -2.51
C PHE A 80 16.41 -29.71 -3.28
N SER A 81 15.98 -29.12 -4.41
CA SER A 81 14.78 -29.56 -5.13
C SER A 81 15.06 -30.60 -6.23
N GLY A 82 16.31 -30.75 -6.65
CA GLY A 82 16.69 -31.53 -7.84
C GLY A 82 16.23 -30.93 -9.17
N LYS A 83 15.72 -29.71 -9.17
CA LYS A 83 15.21 -29.00 -10.36
C LYS A 83 16.21 -27.92 -10.78
N THR A 84 16.46 -27.77 -12.07
CA THR A 84 17.31 -26.72 -12.63
C THR A 84 16.49 -25.60 -13.25
N LEU A 85 16.99 -24.36 -13.15
CA LEU A 85 16.34 -23.20 -13.76
C LEU A 85 16.51 -23.21 -15.28
N ASP A 86 15.42 -23.25 -16.02
CA ASP A 86 15.40 -22.97 -17.46
C ASP A 86 15.49 -21.45 -17.70
N LEU A 87 16.70 -20.97 -18.01
CA LEU A 87 16.98 -19.56 -18.23
C LEU A 87 16.21 -18.99 -19.43
N LYS A 88 15.99 -19.77 -20.50
CA LYS A 88 15.23 -19.29 -21.66
C LYS A 88 13.76 -19.06 -21.31
N ARG A 89 13.17 -20.02 -20.60
CA ARG A 89 11.80 -19.88 -20.09
C ARG A 89 11.68 -18.73 -19.11
N PHE A 90 12.65 -18.55 -18.23
CA PHE A 90 12.69 -17.42 -17.28
C PHE A 90 12.70 -16.08 -18.02
N VAL A 91 13.57 -15.87 -19.02
CA VAL A 91 13.63 -14.65 -19.83
C VAL A 91 12.30 -14.39 -20.51
N SER A 92 11.73 -15.38 -21.18
CA SER A 92 10.41 -15.25 -21.83
C SER A 92 9.30 -14.85 -20.87
N MET A 93 9.25 -15.45 -19.67
CA MET A 93 8.26 -15.10 -18.65
C MET A 93 8.44 -13.66 -18.15
N MET A 94 9.68 -13.19 -17.96
CA MET A 94 9.97 -11.83 -17.50
C MET A 94 9.62 -10.79 -18.57
N GLN A 95 9.94 -11.05 -19.85
CA GLN A 95 9.57 -10.19 -20.96
C GLN A 95 8.04 -10.07 -21.11
N ASN A 96 7.31 -11.18 -21.02
CA ASN A 96 5.85 -11.18 -21.04
C ASN A 96 5.25 -10.37 -19.87
N LYS A 97 5.81 -10.53 -18.68
CA LYS A 97 5.38 -9.79 -17.49
C LYS A 97 5.64 -8.28 -17.61
N ALA A 98 6.77 -7.89 -18.19
CA ALA A 98 7.12 -6.51 -18.47
C ALA A 98 6.15 -5.88 -19.50
N ALA A 99 5.81 -6.63 -20.58
CA ALA A 99 4.87 -6.19 -21.58
C ALA A 99 3.45 -5.96 -21.00
N LEU A 100 2.94 -6.87 -20.16
CA LEU A 100 1.66 -6.73 -19.48
C LEU A 100 1.63 -5.50 -18.57
N LYS A 101 2.68 -5.28 -17.78
CA LYS A 101 2.77 -4.09 -16.92
C LYS A 101 2.89 -2.79 -17.70
N LYS A 102 3.60 -2.79 -18.82
CA LYS A 102 3.66 -1.62 -19.69
C LYS A 102 2.27 -1.27 -20.25
N GLN A 103 1.46 -2.27 -20.60
CA GLN A 103 0.06 -2.05 -21.01
C GLN A 103 -0.80 -1.50 -19.86
N GLU A 104 -0.65 -2.01 -18.63
CA GLU A 104 -1.35 -1.50 -17.45
C GLU A 104 -0.97 -0.04 -17.16
N ASN A 105 0.31 0.28 -17.18
CA ASN A 105 0.82 1.65 -16.98
C ASN A 105 0.33 2.59 -18.08
N THR A 106 0.30 2.13 -19.34
CA THR A 106 -0.24 2.92 -20.46
C THR A 106 -1.74 3.15 -20.30
N ARG A 107 -2.50 2.16 -19.86
CA ARG A 107 -3.94 2.32 -19.55
C ARG A 107 -4.16 3.29 -18.39
N MET A 108 -3.38 3.21 -17.32
CA MET A 108 -3.44 4.17 -16.19
C MET A 108 -3.06 5.59 -16.64
N SER A 109 -2.01 5.73 -17.45
CA SER A 109 -1.59 7.02 -17.97
C SER A 109 -2.56 7.57 -19.02
N SER A 110 -3.13 6.74 -19.88
CA SER A 110 -4.10 7.17 -20.90
C SER A 110 -5.47 7.52 -20.29
N SER A 111 -5.91 6.81 -19.25
CA SER A 111 -7.11 7.22 -18.49
C SER A 111 -6.89 8.54 -17.75
N ALA A 112 -5.69 8.83 -17.28
CA ALA A 112 -5.33 10.10 -16.67
C ALA A 112 -5.16 11.24 -17.72
N VAL A 113 -4.80 10.92 -18.97
CA VAL A 113 -4.57 11.92 -20.04
C VAL A 113 -5.81 12.13 -20.91
N SER A 114 -6.65 11.10 -21.12
CA SER A 114 -7.85 11.24 -21.98
C SER A 114 -8.99 12.04 -21.34
N GLU A 115 -8.92 12.31 -20.03
CA GLU A 115 -9.90 13.14 -19.33
C GLU A 115 -9.39 14.58 -19.06
N LYS A 116 -8.92 15.29 -20.09
CA LYS A 116 -8.93 16.76 -20.09
C LYS A 116 -10.37 17.35 -20.08
N GLY A 117 -11.36 16.49 -19.90
CA GLY A 117 -12.76 16.80 -20.13
C GLY A 117 -13.72 16.59 -18.97
N ASN A 118 -13.31 16.50 -17.73
CA ASN A 118 -14.20 16.77 -16.61
C ASN A 118 -13.40 16.88 -15.31
N GLY A 119 -13.26 18.08 -14.78
CA GLY A 119 -12.64 18.37 -13.48
C GLY A 119 -13.35 17.76 -12.27
N GLN A 120 -14.05 16.63 -12.45
CA GLN A 120 -14.91 16.01 -11.45
C GLN A 120 -14.27 14.86 -10.68
N LYS A 121 -13.10 14.36 -11.09
CA LYS A 121 -12.44 13.25 -10.39
C LYS A 121 -11.28 13.72 -9.53
N LEU A 122 -11.06 13.04 -8.41
CA LEU A 122 -9.88 13.24 -7.57
C LEU A 122 -8.70 12.46 -8.13
N ASN A 123 -7.54 13.07 -8.13
CA ASN A 123 -6.26 12.47 -8.48
C ASN A 123 -5.50 12.10 -7.21
N ILE A 124 -5.38 10.82 -6.91
CA ILE A 124 -4.80 10.29 -5.68
C ILE A 124 -3.53 9.51 -5.99
N GLY A 125 -2.49 9.69 -5.16
CA GLY A 125 -1.32 8.82 -5.11
C GLY A 125 -1.39 7.87 -3.93
N ILE A 126 -0.85 6.66 -4.07
CA ILE A 126 -0.63 5.74 -2.94
C ILE A 126 0.87 5.56 -2.72
N MET A 127 1.31 5.61 -1.47
CA MET A 127 2.71 5.44 -1.07
C MET A 127 2.83 4.57 0.17
N GLY A 128 4.06 4.15 0.48
CA GLY A 128 4.40 3.54 1.76
C GLY A 128 4.65 2.04 1.71
N ALA A 129 4.30 1.36 2.78
CA ALA A 129 4.49 -0.09 2.95
C ALA A 129 3.59 -0.89 1.99
N ARG A 130 3.79 -2.22 1.98
CA ARG A 130 2.93 -3.12 1.23
C ARG A 130 1.46 -2.84 1.51
N CYS A 131 0.72 -2.49 0.48
CA CYS A 131 -0.71 -2.23 0.52
C CYS A 131 -1.48 -3.40 -0.14
N ASN A 132 -2.58 -3.83 0.45
CA ASN A 132 -3.49 -4.77 -0.18
C ASN A 132 -4.32 -4.07 -1.28
N ASN A 133 -5.02 -4.86 -2.09
CA ASN A 133 -5.82 -4.33 -3.18
C ASN A 133 -7.09 -3.59 -2.71
N GLU A 134 -7.50 -3.75 -1.45
CA GLU A 134 -8.73 -3.16 -0.93
C GLU A 134 -8.73 -1.63 -0.98
N ILE A 135 -7.61 -0.98 -0.61
CA ILE A 135 -7.49 0.49 -0.68
C ILE A 135 -7.55 0.96 -2.14
N ARG A 136 -6.85 0.25 -3.05
CA ARG A 136 -6.86 0.59 -4.48
C ARG A 136 -8.25 0.44 -5.07
N GLN A 137 -8.91 -0.68 -4.78
CA GLN A 137 -10.27 -0.94 -5.26
C GLN A 137 -11.25 0.10 -4.72
N LEU A 138 -11.15 0.44 -3.43
CA LEU A 138 -11.98 1.47 -2.81
C LEU A 138 -11.85 2.83 -3.50
N LEU A 139 -10.64 3.25 -3.87
CA LEU A 139 -10.41 4.50 -4.61
C LEU A 139 -11.06 4.46 -5.99
N VAL A 140 -10.89 3.36 -6.71
CA VAL A 140 -11.51 3.17 -8.04
C VAL A 140 -13.04 3.17 -7.94
N ASP A 141 -13.61 2.42 -6.98
CA ASP A 141 -15.07 2.33 -6.75
C ASP A 141 -15.69 3.68 -6.39
N ARG A 142 -14.90 4.55 -5.74
CA ARG A 142 -15.28 5.93 -5.39
C ARG A 142 -14.99 6.96 -6.48
N GLY A 143 -14.53 6.49 -7.65
CA GLY A 143 -14.33 7.30 -8.84
C GLY A 143 -13.06 8.17 -8.80
N ALA A 144 -12.06 7.82 -7.98
CA ALA A 144 -10.76 8.51 -8.01
C ALA A 144 -9.87 7.97 -9.14
N ASN A 145 -9.01 8.83 -9.66
CA ASN A 145 -7.89 8.45 -10.53
C ASN A 145 -6.68 8.12 -9.66
N LEU A 146 -6.17 6.91 -9.76
CA LEU A 146 -4.91 6.54 -9.15
C LEU A 146 -3.76 6.93 -10.08
N LEU A 147 -3.03 8.02 -9.75
CA LEU A 147 -1.94 8.52 -10.60
C LEU A 147 -0.68 7.68 -10.48
N PHE A 148 -0.38 7.17 -9.30
CA PHE A 148 0.75 6.27 -9.04
C PHE A 148 0.53 5.41 -7.81
N ASP A 149 1.28 4.32 -7.75
CA ASP A 149 1.39 3.45 -6.59
C ASP A 149 2.87 3.20 -6.27
N LEU A 150 3.39 3.91 -5.28
CA LEU A 150 4.75 3.79 -4.75
C LEU A 150 4.83 2.91 -3.50
N THR A 151 3.87 2.01 -3.31
CA THR A 151 3.98 0.98 -2.27
C THR A 151 4.94 -0.13 -2.70
N CYS A 152 5.37 -0.95 -1.75
CA CYS A 152 6.26 -2.09 -2.04
C CYS A 152 5.70 -3.07 -3.11
N THR A 153 4.38 -3.09 -3.32
CA THR A 153 3.70 -3.96 -4.28
C THR A 153 3.25 -3.26 -5.55
N GLY A 154 3.21 -1.93 -5.53
CA GLY A 154 2.72 -1.10 -6.63
C GLY A 154 3.78 -0.67 -7.62
N LEU A 155 5.03 -0.67 -7.22
CA LEU A 155 6.14 -0.23 -8.06
C LEU A 155 6.17 -1.02 -9.38
N ALA A 156 6.03 -0.30 -10.47
CA ALA A 156 6.19 -0.88 -11.80
C ALA A 156 7.63 -1.36 -11.94
N ARG A 157 7.79 -2.62 -12.32
CA ARG A 157 9.10 -3.21 -12.53
C ARG A 157 9.32 -3.33 -14.02
N ASP A 158 10.27 -2.55 -14.55
CA ASP A 158 10.75 -2.73 -15.91
C ASP A 158 11.91 -3.74 -15.88
N PHE A 159 11.69 -4.90 -16.48
CA PHE A 159 12.68 -5.97 -16.55
C PHE A 159 13.27 -6.03 -17.95
N SER A 160 14.22 -5.16 -18.23
CA SER A 160 15.08 -5.30 -19.42
C SER A 160 16.12 -6.36 -19.15
N ILE A 161 15.84 -7.62 -19.51
CA ILE A 161 16.74 -8.75 -19.33
C ILE A 161 17.42 -9.09 -20.66
N THR A 162 18.75 -9.17 -20.66
CA THR A 162 19.56 -9.59 -21.81
C THR A 162 19.83 -11.09 -21.75
N GLU A 163 19.75 -11.78 -22.91
CA GLU A 163 19.93 -13.23 -22.99
C GLU A 163 21.35 -13.68 -22.65
N ASP A 164 22.35 -12.84 -22.94
CA ASP A 164 23.77 -13.16 -22.70
C ASP A 164 24.16 -13.08 -21.21
N GLN A 165 23.47 -12.23 -20.43
CA GLN A 165 23.78 -11.97 -19.02
C GLN A 165 22.50 -11.95 -18.19
N VAL A 166 21.72 -13.03 -18.22
CA VAL A 166 20.37 -13.09 -17.64
C VAL A 166 20.34 -12.66 -16.18
N LEU A 167 21.15 -13.25 -15.32
CA LEU A 167 21.12 -12.95 -13.88
C LEU A 167 21.72 -11.57 -13.56
N HIS A 168 22.71 -11.13 -14.32
CA HIS A 168 23.29 -9.79 -14.16
C HIS A 168 22.29 -8.72 -14.55
N SER A 169 21.69 -8.81 -15.73
CA SER A 169 20.66 -7.86 -16.17
C SER A 169 19.41 -7.89 -15.28
N TYR A 170 19.03 -9.08 -14.78
CA TYR A 170 17.94 -9.20 -13.81
C TYR A 170 18.28 -8.52 -12.48
N ALA A 171 19.48 -8.70 -11.93
CA ALA A 171 19.95 -8.02 -10.74
C ALA A 171 19.97 -6.49 -10.93
N ALA A 172 20.47 -6.02 -12.08
CA ALA A 172 20.47 -4.60 -12.43
C ALA A 172 19.04 -4.04 -12.51
N ALA A 173 18.12 -4.75 -13.20
CA ALA A 173 16.73 -4.36 -13.31
C ALA A 173 16.03 -4.30 -11.94
N LEU A 174 16.32 -5.25 -11.03
CA LEU A 174 15.78 -5.24 -9.68
C LEU A 174 16.27 -4.05 -8.84
N LEU A 175 17.53 -3.66 -8.98
CA LEU A 175 18.12 -2.56 -8.21
C LEU A 175 17.85 -1.18 -8.82
N ASN A 176 17.64 -1.09 -10.13
CA ASN A 176 17.37 0.17 -10.84
C ASN A 176 15.91 0.60 -10.83
N GLN A 177 15.11 0.09 -9.91
CA GLN A 177 13.73 0.52 -9.75
C GLN A 177 13.66 1.79 -8.92
N ILE A 178 12.47 2.43 -8.90
CA ILE A 178 12.22 3.49 -7.93
C ILE A 178 12.53 2.91 -6.55
N PRO A 179 13.53 3.47 -5.83
CA PRO A 179 14.05 2.82 -4.67
C PRO A 179 13.02 2.72 -3.55
N CYS A 180 13.02 1.60 -2.85
CA CYS A 180 12.40 1.50 -1.54
C CYS A 180 13.02 2.56 -0.61
N MET A 181 12.25 3.06 0.35
CA MET A 181 12.76 4.03 1.34
C MET A 181 14.02 3.54 2.08
N ARG A 182 14.31 2.24 2.05
CA ARG A 182 15.51 1.64 2.64
C ARG A 182 16.77 1.78 1.78
N MET A 183 16.64 2.23 0.55
CA MET A 183 17.79 2.48 -0.33
C MET A 183 18.46 3.81 0.04
N LEU A 184 19.79 3.87 -0.10
CA LEU A 184 20.59 5.05 0.30
C LEU A 184 20.29 6.33 -0.52
N LYS A 185 19.62 6.22 -1.66
CA LYS A 185 19.20 7.36 -2.48
C LYS A 185 17.67 7.40 -2.55
N ALA A 186 17.02 7.60 -1.42
CA ALA A 186 15.57 7.82 -1.39
C ALA A 186 15.13 9.10 -2.14
N ALA A 187 16.04 10.02 -2.42
CA ALA A 187 15.78 11.23 -3.23
C ALA A 187 15.12 10.96 -4.59
N ASN A 188 15.34 9.79 -5.18
CA ASN A 188 14.66 9.42 -6.43
C ASN A 188 13.14 9.23 -6.25
N ARG A 189 12.66 8.96 -5.03
CA ARG A 189 11.23 8.91 -4.71
C ARG A 189 10.61 10.31 -4.71
N GLU A 190 11.36 11.28 -4.25
CA GLU A 190 10.99 12.71 -4.23
C GLU A 190 10.93 13.24 -5.66
N HIS A 191 11.96 13.04 -6.46
CA HIS A 191 11.95 13.41 -7.86
C HIS A 191 10.82 12.77 -8.66
N PHE A 192 10.43 11.55 -8.31
CA PHE A 192 9.25 10.94 -8.93
C PHE A 192 7.99 11.72 -8.58
N LEU A 193 7.84 12.17 -7.34
CA LEU A 193 6.68 12.94 -6.88
C LEU A 193 6.61 14.32 -7.53
N ASP A 194 7.75 14.97 -7.76
CA ASP A 194 7.82 16.29 -8.41
C ASP A 194 7.08 16.31 -9.75
N GLY A 195 7.12 15.20 -10.50
CA GLY A 195 6.39 15.04 -11.76
C GLY A 195 4.85 14.97 -11.63
N PHE A 196 4.33 14.86 -10.42
CA PHE A 196 2.90 14.70 -10.15
C PHE A 196 2.31 15.80 -9.26
N THR A 197 3.12 16.61 -8.59
CA THR A 197 2.70 17.55 -7.54
C THR A 197 1.57 18.47 -8.00
N ASP A 198 1.67 19.04 -9.20
CA ASP A 198 0.65 19.97 -9.76
C ASP A 198 -0.67 19.28 -10.13
N ARG A 199 -0.70 17.96 -10.17
CA ARG A 199 -1.87 17.17 -10.59
C ARG A 199 -2.50 16.37 -9.47
N LEU A 200 -1.82 16.26 -8.32
CA LEU A 200 -2.29 15.51 -7.15
C LEU A 200 -3.28 16.35 -6.33
N ASP A 201 -4.38 15.73 -5.97
CA ASP A 201 -5.30 16.29 -4.97
C ASP A 201 -4.96 15.80 -3.56
N GLY A 202 -4.34 14.63 -3.43
CA GLY A 202 -3.89 14.09 -2.15
C GLY A 202 -3.16 12.76 -2.27
N ILE A 203 -2.58 12.34 -1.15
CA ILE A 203 -1.80 11.10 -1.04
C ILE A 203 -2.38 10.23 0.08
N ILE A 204 -2.55 8.94 -0.17
CA ILE A 204 -2.75 7.93 0.87
C ILE A 204 -1.40 7.31 1.17
N TYR A 205 -0.91 7.54 2.38
CA TYR A 205 0.32 6.94 2.86
C TYR A 205 0.00 5.73 3.72
N HIS A 206 0.32 4.54 3.22
CA HIS A 206 0.06 3.29 3.92
C HIS A 206 1.27 2.85 4.73
N THR A 207 1.05 2.50 6.00
CA THR A 207 2.04 1.84 6.85
C THR A 207 1.46 0.59 7.49
N VAL A 208 2.34 -0.29 7.94
CA VAL A 208 1.96 -1.49 8.68
C VAL A 208 2.39 -1.30 10.13
N LYS A 209 1.54 -1.69 11.06
CA LYS A 209 1.80 -1.57 12.49
C LYS A 209 3.16 -2.15 12.87
N PHE A 210 3.96 -1.37 13.60
CA PHE A 210 5.35 -1.64 13.95
C PHE A 210 6.33 -1.68 12.77
N CYS A 211 6.04 -0.98 11.67
CA CYS A 211 6.98 -0.78 10.58
C CYS A 211 7.70 0.57 10.72
N ASP A 212 8.83 0.60 11.40
CA ASP A 212 9.58 1.83 11.69
C ASP A 212 10.00 2.58 10.42
N SER A 213 10.50 1.84 9.42
CA SER A 213 11.03 2.44 8.19
C SER A 213 10.02 3.36 7.50
N TYR A 214 8.78 2.89 7.30
CA TYR A 214 7.77 3.70 6.63
C TYR A 214 7.13 4.75 7.55
N SER A 215 7.18 4.56 8.86
CA SER A 215 6.78 5.60 9.82
C SER A 215 7.73 6.80 9.78
N TYR A 216 9.03 6.57 9.64
CA TYR A 216 10.03 7.62 9.43
C TYR A 216 9.82 8.37 8.11
N GLU A 217 9.64 7.64 7.00
CA GLU A 217 9.39 8.26 5.70
C GLU A 217 8.13 9.13 5.73
N TYR A 218 7.05 8.66 6.36
CA TYR A 218 5.82 9.44 6.51
C TYR A 218 6.04 10.77 7.24
N ALA A 219 6.78 10.74 8.36
CA ALA A 219 7.06 11.93 9.14
C ALA A 219 7.80 13.00 8.32
N ASP A 220 8.74 12.57 7.50
CA ASP A 220 9.51 13.41 6.61
C ASP A 220 8.65 13.99 5.47
N PHE A 221 7.87 13.17 4.76
CA PHE A 221 6.98 13.65 3.69
C PHE A 221 5.91 14.61 4.20
N ARG A 222 5.35 14.37 5.37
CA ARG A 222 4.36 15.26 5.99
C ARG A 222 4.89 16.67 6.24
N GLN A 223 6.19 16.80 6.50
CA GLN A 223 6.81 18.12 6.73
C GLN A 223 7.16 18.84 5.43
N ARG A 224 7.45 18.11 4.36
CA ARG A 224 7.99 18.67 3.11
C ARG A 224 6.94 18.88 2.02
N LEU A 225 5.88 18.07 1.99
CA LEU A 225 4.86 18.16 0.96
C LEU A 225 3.70 19.05 1.45
N ASP A 226 3.43 20.09 0.67
CA ASP A 226 2.24 20.95 0.85
C ASP A 226 1.01 20.32 0.17
N LEU A 227 0.75 19.05 0.48
CA LEU A 227 -0.37 18.29 -0.05
C LEU A 227 -1.09 17.56 1.09
N PRO A 228 -2.41 17.38 1.00
CA PRO A 228 -3.13 16.54 1.93
C PRO A 228 -2.62 15.10 1.92
N ILE A 229 -2.20 14.58 3.06
CA ILE A 229 -1.72 13.21 3.21
C ILE A 229 -2.54 12.49 4.28
N LEU A 230 -3.23 11.41 3.91
CA LEU A 230 -3.89 10.51 4.83
C LEU A 230 -2.94 9.38 5.21
N LEU A 231 -2.56 9.30 6.48
CA LEU A 231 -1.87 8.11 7.01
C LEU A 231 -2.89 7.00 7.27
N VAL A 232 -2.70 5.85 6.65
CA VAL A 232 -3.46 4.62 6.90
C VAL A 232 -2.53 3.57 7.46
N GLU A 233 -2.70 3.22 8.74
CA GLU A 233 -1.98 2.11 9.36
C GLU A 233 -2.86 0.87 9.40
N THR A 234 -2.31 -0.27 8.98
CA THR A 234 -2.98 -1.57 9.07
C THR A 234 -2.13 -2.56 9.86
N ASP A 235 -2.78 -3.57 10.41
CA ASP A 235 -2.11 -4.68 11.11
C ASP A 235 -2.18 -6.01 10.33
N SER A 236 -2.54 -5.95 9.05
CA SER A 236 -2.74 -7.11 8.19
C SER A 236 -3.90 -8.02 8.59
N THR A 237 -4.76 -7.59 9.52
CA THR A 237 -5.98 -8.32 9.89
C THR A 237 -7.19 -7.82 9.11
N ARG A 238 -8.23 -8.67 8.96
CA ARG A 238 -9.50 -8.26 8.33
C ARG A 238 -10.30 -7.28 9.17
N GLN A 239 -10.04 -7.18 10.46
CA GLN A 239 -10.77 -6.31 11.39
C GLN A 239 -10.54 -4.82 11.10
N CYS A 240 -9.42 -4.45 10.51
CA CYS A 240 -9.11 -3.07 10.15
C CYS A 240 -9.87 -2.55 8.91
N ALA A 241 -10.46 -3.42 8.10
CA ALA A 241 -11.03 -3.03 6.79
C ALA A 241 -12.12 -1.94 6.91
N GLY A 242 -12.99 -2.04 7.90
CA GLY A 242 -14.06 -1.04 8.13
C GLY A 242 -13.51 0.34 8.48
N GLN A 243 -12.53 0.41 9.39
CA GLN A 243 -11.90 1.68 9.79
C GLN A 243 -11.11 2.30 8.63
N VAL A 244 -10.37 1.49 7.88
CA VAL A 244 -9.63 1.95 6.70
C VAL A 244 -10.59 2.56 5.69
N ARG A 245 -11.68 1.86 5.41
CA ARG A 245 -12.72 2.33 4.48
C ARG A 245 -13.28 3.69 4.91
N THR A 246 -13.74 3.82 6.14
CA THR A 246 -14.30 5.08 6.65
C THR A 246 -13.31 6.23 6.56
N ARG A 247 -12.04 6.01 6.92
CA ARG A 247 -11.00 7.05 6.87
C ARG A 247 -10.67 7.47 5.44
N VAL A 248 -10.59 6.53 4.50
CA VAL A 248 -10.35 6.82 3.09
C VAL A 248 -11.52 7.58 2.48
N GLU A 249 -12.76 7.16 2.78
CA GLU A 249 -13.97 7.84 2.32
C GLU A 249 -14.04 9.29 2.83
N ALA A 250 -13.83 9.51 4.13
CA ALA A 250 -13.81 10.85 4.72
C ALA A 250 -12.72 11.75 4.10
N PHE A 251 -11.53 11.20 3.86
CA PHE A 251 -10.45 11.93 3.20
C PHE A 251 -10.83 12.34 1.77
N MET A 252 -11.44 11.44 1.01
CA MET A 252 -11.91 11.74 -0.34
C MET A 252 -13.01 12.81 -0.34
N GLU A 253 -13.91 12.80 0.63
CA GLU A 253 -14.94 13.82 0.80
C GLU A 253 -14.31 15.20 1.11
N GLU A 254 -13.34 15.26 2.01
CA GLU A 254 -12.59 16.48 2.30
C GLU A 254 -11.92 17.04 1.05
N LEU A 255 -11.26 16.19 0.26
CA LEU A 255 -10.62 16.61 -0.99
C LEU A 255 -11.62 17.10 -2.05
N LYS A 256 -12.79 16.47 -2.15
CA LYS A 256 -13.87 16.92 -3.05
C LYS A 256 -14.35 18.32 -2.66
N VAL A 257 -14.56 18.56 -1.37
CA VAL A 257 -14.97 19.89 -0.86
C VAL A 257 -13.91 20.93 -1.17
N LYS A 258 -12.63 20.64 -0.92
CA LYS A 258 -11.52 21.56 -1.25
C LYS A 258 -11.42 21.89 -2.74
N LYS A 259 -11.72 20.90 -3.59
CA LYS A 259 -11.72 21.06 -5.05
C LYS A 259 -13.00 21.68 -5.62
N GLY A 260 -14.00 21.94 -4.77
CA GLY A 260 -15.32 22.46 -5.21
C GLY A 260 -16.15 21.43 -5.98
N LEU A 261 -15.88 20.13 -5.80
CA LEU A 261 -16.62 19.05 -6.44
C LEU A 261 -17.88 18.73 -5.62
N SER A 262 -18.97 18.42 -6.30
CA SER A 262 -20.20 17.95 -5.64
C SER A 262 -19.95 16.61 -4.95
N LEU A 263 -20.37 16.46 -3.71
CA LEU A 263 -20.33 15.19 -3.00
C LEU A 263 -21.33 14.24 -3.68
N THR A 264 -20.81 13.22 -4.39
CA THR A 264 -21.68 12.19 -4.99
C THR A 264 -22.25 11.33 -3.87
N GLY A 265 -23.47 11.62 -3.50
CA GLY A 265 -24.15 10.93 -2.40
C GLY A 265 -25.12 11.80 -1.64
N GLU A 266 -25.10 13.12 -1.84
CA GLU A 266 -26.24 13.91 -1.47
C GLU A 266 -27.43 13.42 -2.31
N LYS A 267 -28.28 12.54 -1.74
CA LYS A 267 -29.67 12.58 -2.08
C LYS A 267 -30.03 14.05 -2.06
N GLN A 268 -30.30 14.67 -3.23
CA GLN A 268 -30.94 15.96 -3.26
C GLN A 268 -32.16 15.83 -2.34
N MET A 269 -32.00 16.29 -1.12
CA MET A 269 -33.15 16.49 -0.26
C MET A 269 -33.95 17.57 -0.98
N ILE A 270 -35.03 17.12 -1.65
CA ILE A 270 -36.00 18.03 -2.20
C ILE A 270 -36.55 18.77 -0.99
N LYS A 271 -35.97 19.94 -0.67
CA LYS A 271 -36.52 20.83 0.34
C LYS A 271 -37.94 21.18 -0.07
N ARG A 272 -38.90 20.57 0.58
CA ARG A 272 -40.26 21.08 0.51
C ARG A 272 -40.27 22.40 1.31
N LYS A 273 -40.83 23.43 0.75
CA LYS A 273 -40.93 24.75 1.37
C LYS A 273 -41.67 24.60 2.71
N GLY A 274 -40.94 24.70 3.84
CA GLY A 274 -41.48 24.52 5.18
C GLY A 274 -40.86 23.41 6.03
N ASP A 275 -40.02 22.53 5.48
CA ASP A 275 -39.38 21.47 6.25
C ASP A 275 -38.13 22.01 6.99
N THR A 276 -38.08 21.80 8.30
CA THR A 276 -36.88 22.05 9.10
C THR A 276 -35.87 20.92 8.84
N VAL A 277 -34.66 21.25 8.39
CA VAL A 277 -33.62 20.26 8.11
C VAL A 277 -32.75 20.09 9.34
N TYR A 278 -32.59 18.85 9.80
CA TYR A 278 -31.66 18.49 10.87
C TYR A 278 -30.53 17.66 10.31
N THR A 279 -29.32 17.85 10.83
CA THR A 279 -28.14 17.05 10.53
C THR A 279 -27.82 16.16 11.72
N LEU A 280 -27.76 14.84 11.52
CA LEU A 280 -27.34 13.87 12.54
C LEU A 280 -25.88 13.49 12.30
N GLY A 281 -25.05 13.67 13.31
CA GLY A 281 -23.66 13.17 13.36
C GLY A 281 -23.55 12.07 14.41
N ILE A 282 -22.93 10.94 14.05
CA ILE A 282 -22.67 9.83 14.97
C ILE A 282 -21.16 9.51 14.93
N ASP A 283 -20.54 9.50 16.12
CA ASP A 283 -19.17 9.05 16.32
C ASP A 283 -19.18 7.81 17.22
N SER A 284 -18.72 6.68 16.67
CA SER A 284 -18.67 5.40 17.38
C SER A 284 -17.24 4.99 17.68
N GLY A 285 -16.78 5.31 18.88
CA GLY A 285 -15.50 4.91 19.42
C GLY A 285 -15.52 3.52 20.06
N SER A 286 -14.36 3.03 20.53
CA SER A 286 -14.24 1.73 21.20
C SER A 286 -14.91 1.67 22.57
N THR A 287 -15.13 2.82 23.21
CA THR A 287 -15.67 2.93 24.59
C THR A 287 -17.07 3.53 24.62
N SER A 288 -17.33 4.53 23.78
CA SER A 288 -18.61 5.21 23.68
C SER A 288 -19.00 5.52 22.24
N THR A 289 -20.28 5.55 21.99
CA THR A 289 -20.89 6.05 20.76
C THR A 289 -21.62 7.34 21.12
N ASN A 290 -21.29 8.42 20.41
CA ASN A 290 -21.87 9.74 20.60
C ASN A 290 -22.71 10.09 19.38
N ALA A 291 -23.90 10.62 19.58
CA ALA A 291 -24.76 11.15 18.53
C ALA A 291 -25.12 12.60 18.83
N VAL A 292 -25.18 13.44 17.79
CA VAL A 292 -25.60 14.84 17.92
C VAL A 292 -26.51 15.22 16.76
N ILE A 293 -27.57 15.95 17.07
CA ILE A 293 -28.48 16.53 16.08
C ILE A 293 -28.30 18.04 16.05
N LEU A 294 -28.04 18.58 14.89
CA LEU A 294 -27.91 20.02 14.64
C LEU A 294 -29.08 20.53 13.79
N ASP A 295 -29.52 21.75 14.05
CA ASP A 295 -30.42 22.48 13.17
C ASP A 295 -29.69 23.20 12.02
N GLU A 296 -30.44 23.87 11.16
CA GLU A 296 -29.92 24.66 10.03
C GLU A 296 -28.92 25.76 10.43
N ASN A 297 -29.01 26.26 11.68
CA ASN A 297 -28.14 27.28 12.27
C ASN A 297 -26.93 26.63 12.98
N ARG A 298 -26.73 25.31 12.84
CA ARG A 298 -25.70 24.52 13.52
C ARG A 298 -25.79 24.53 15.04
N GLN A 299 -26.98 24.75 15.58
CA GLN A 299 -27.23 24.65 17.02
C GLN A 299 -27.57 23.21 17.38
N ILE A 300 -27.01 22.73 18.48
CA ILE A 300 -27.29 21.38 19.00
C ILE A 300 -28.74 21.36 19.49
N LYS A 301 -29.55 20.47 18.93
CA LYS A 301 -30.95 20.23 19.33
C LYS A 301 -31.10 19.03 20.24
N ALA A 302 -30.28 18.01 20.03
CA ALA A 302 -30.22 16.83 20.87
C ALA A 302 -28.82 16.23 20.84
N PHE A 303 -28.46 15.50 21.86
CA PHE A 303 -27.27 14.66 21.89
C PHE A 303 -27.51 13.43 22.75
N SER A 304 -26.78 12.35 22.44
CA SER A 304 -26.77 11.12 23.21
C SER A 304 -25.36 10.56 23.32
N VAL A 305 -25.06 9.90 24.44
CA VAL A 305 -23.79 9.20 24.67
C VAL A 305 -24.13 7.84 25.25
N VAL A 306 -23.80 6.78 24.51
CA VAL A 306 -24.02 5.41 24.95
C VAL A 306 -22.70 4.64 24.98
N ARG A 307 -22.59 3.60 25.81
CA ARG A 307 -21.43 2.71 25.77
C ARG A 307 -21.44 1.91 24.48
N THR A 308 -20.30 1.88 23.78
CA THR A 308 -20.14 1.01 22.60
C THR A 308 -20.12 -0.44 23.04
N GLY A 309 -21.09 -1.22 22.58
CA GLY A 309 -21.13 -2.67 22.79
C GLY A 309 -20.22 -3.42 21.79
N ALA A 310 -20.26 -4.74 21.80
CA ALA A 310 -19.50 -5.61 20.90
C ALA A 310 -19.82 -5.40 19.40
N LYS A 311 -20.98 -4.78 19.10
CA LYS A 311 -21.40 -4.40 17.73
C LYS A 311 -21.67 -2.89 17.69
N SER A 312 -20.76 -2.16 17.04
CA SER A 312 -20.83 -0.70 16.91
C SER A 312 -22.11 -0.20 16.20
N SER A 313 -22.65 -0.95 15.25
CA SER A 313 -23.91 -0.62 14.57
C SER A 313 -25.10 -0.59 15.53
N GLN A 314 -25.19 -1.55 16.45
CA GLN A 314 -26.25 -1.56 17.46
C GLN A 314 -26.15 -0.40 18.45
N SER A 315 -24.92 0.03 18.77
CA SER A 315 -24.69 1.18 19.63
C SER A 315 -25.03 2.50 18.93
N ALA A 316 -24.82 2.58 17.62
CA ALA A 316 -25.20 3.73 16.82
C ALA A 316 -26.73 3.86 16.67
N ASP A 317 -27.44 2.74 16.56
CA ASP A 317 -28.91 2.72 16.53
C ASP A 317 -29.53 3.08 17.88
N ALA A 318 -28.80 2.82 18.99
CA ALA A 318 -29.24 3.12 20.35
C ALA A 318 -28.91 4.57 20.79
N ALA A 319 -27.97 5.24 20.10
CA ALA A 319 -27.58 6.62 20.39
C ALA A 319 -28.50 7.63 19.73
#